data_078dc64b5006840ad32fc9813fd3644d
#
_entry.id   078dc64b5006840ad32fc9813fd3644d
#
_cell.length_a   1.000
_cell.length_b   1.000
_cell.length_c   1.000
_cell.angle_alpha   90.00
_cell.angle_beta   90.00
_cell.angle_gamma   90.00
#
_symmetry.space_group_name_H-M   'P 1'
#
loop_
_entity.id
_entity.type
_entity.pdbx_description
1 polymer ?
#
loop_
_entity_poly.entity_id
_entity_poly.type
_entity_poly.pdbx_seq_one_letter_code
_entity_poly.pdbx_strand_id
1 'polypeptide(L)'
;RKNTRDNSPAVVWYKNVAGDQLKFSLMIKGFGSENMTTLKMFTPNISIGEIIEFAVGCVKKAGPNPCPPVFLGLGMGGTAEKAVLLSKCALLNVGRRRDKKIGVFEEEIISRINRLGIGPAGLGGNITCLDARIKTYPTHIAGFPVAVSLSCWAHRMYREIL
;
A
#
# COMPACT_ATOMS: atom_id res chain seq x y z
N ARG A 1 -1.32 12.80 -24.74
CA ARG A 1 -0.46 12.13 -23.75
C ARG A 1 1.01 12.29 -24.15
N LYS A 2 1.79 13.03 -23.34
CA LYS A 2 3.21 13.30 -23.60
C LYS A 2 4.04 12.65 -22.49
N ASN A 3 5.02 11.83 -22.85
CA ASN A 3 5.99 11.27 -21.91
C ASN A 3 7.22 12.17 -21.88
N THR A 4 7.71 12.52 -20.68
CA THR A 4 8.90 13.35 -20.50
C THR A 4 10.19 12.61 -20.80
N ARG A 5 10.18 11.26 -20.77
CA ARG A 5 11.29 10.32 -21.02
C ARG A 5 12.38 10.29 -19.94
N ASP A 6 12.28 11.15 -18.94
CA ASP A 6 13.25 11.29 -17.85
C ASP A 6 12.63 11.04 -16.46
N ASN A 7 11.38 10.55 -16.43
CA ASN A 7 10.58 10.34 -15.21
C ASN A 7 10.30 11.62 -14.39
N SER A 8 10.43 12.80 -15.01
CA SER A 8 10.07 14.07 -14.37
C SER A 8 8.63 14.49 -14.72
N PRO A 9 7.97 15.27 -13.83
CA PRO A 9 8.41 15.56 -12.47
C PRO A 9 8.20 14.36 -11.54
N ALA A 10 9.12 14.17 -10.60
CA ALA A 10 8.92 13.22 -9.51
C ALA A 10 7.82 13.72 -8.56
N VAL A 11 7.05 12.80 -7.99
CA VAL A 11 6.10 13.15 -6.92
C VAL A 11 6.85 13.20 -5.61
N VAL A 12 7.00 14.39 -5.03
CA VAL A 12 7.78 14.63 -3.82
C VAL A 12 6.87 15.10 -2.68
N TRP A 13 7.01 14.46 -1.53
CA TRP A 13 6.30 14.82 -0.31
C TRP A 13 7.30 15.29 0.74
N TYR A 14 7.09 16.47 1.27
CA TYR A 14 7.90 17.05 2.33
C TYR A 14 7.18 16.96 3.67
N LYS A 15 7.94 16.65 4.72
CA LYS A 15 7.48 16.70 6.10
C LYS A 15 8.53 17.39 6.94
N ASN A 16 8.21 18.53 7.50
CA ASN A 16 9.07 19.20 8.47
C ASN A 16 9.01 18.45 9.81
N VAL A 17 10.18 18.18 10.37
CA VAL A 17 10.36 17.54 11.68
C VAL A 17 11.42 18.31 12.45
N ALA A 18 11.38 18.24 13.78
CA ALA A 18 12.44 18.84 14.61
C ALA A 18 13.77 18.08 14.42
N GLY A 19 14.88 18.81 14.51
CA GLY A 19 16.23 18.26 14.37
C GLY A 19 16.92 18.77 13.11
N ASP A 20 18.15 18.30 12.92
CA ASP A 20 19.09 18.70 11.87
C ASP A 20 19.30 17.62 10.78
N GLN A 21 18.63 16.50 10.90
CA GLN A 21 18.78 15.37 9.98
C GLN A 21 17.83 15.50 8.77
N LEU A 22 18.38 15.30 7.58
CA LEU A 22 17.58 15.06 6.37
C LEU A 22 17.34 13.55 6.20
N LYS A 23 16.07 13.14 6.28
CA LYS A 23 15.67 11.74 6.05
C LYS A 23 14.88 11.66 4.76
N PHE A 24 15.32 10.88 3.81
CA PHE A 24 14.56 10.66 2.59
C PHE A 24 14.32 9.19 2.30
N SER A 25 13.23 8.94 1.59
CA SER A 25 12.86 7.61 1.10
C SER A 25 12.43 7.74 -0.35
N LEU A 26 12.96 6.90 -1.20
CA LEU A 26 12.63 6.81 -2.61
C LEU A 26 11.94 5.48 -2.87
N MET A 27 10.88 5.50 -3.67
CA MET A 27 10.21 4.30 -4.16
C MET A 27 10.04 4.40 -5.67
N ILE A 28 10.53 3.41 -6.40
CA ILE A 28 10.29 3.27 -7.84
C ILE A 28 9.09 2.36 -8.03
N LYS A 29 8.05 2.88 -8.66
CA LYS A 29 6.76 2.18 -8.79
C LYS A 29 6.30 2.15 -10.24
N GLY A 30 6.01 0.97 -10.75
CA GLY A 30 5.43 0.78 -12.08
C GLY A 30 3.98 1.28 -12.15
N PHE A 31 3.59 1.90 -13.27
CA PHE A 31 2.28 2.49 -13.42
C PHE A 31 1.14 1.46 -13.52
N GLY A 32 1.43 0.24 -13.98
CA GLY A 32 0.46 -0.87 -13.96
C GLY A 32 -0.06 -1.16 -12.54
N SER A 33 0.84 -1.15 -11.56
CA SER A 33 0.45 -1.29 -10.15
C SER A 33 -0.10 0.02 -9.55
N GLU A 34 0.31 1.21 -10.05
CA GLU A 34 -0.26 2.49 -9.64
C GLU A 34 -1.74 2.62 -10.02
N ASN A 35 -2.11 2.15 -11.21
CA ASN A 35 -3.50 2.11 -11.68
C ASN A 35 -4.45 1.31 -10.77
N MET A 36 -3.90 0.40 -9.94
CA MET A 36 -4.66 -0.43 -9.01
C MET A 36 -4.85 0.22 -7.63
N THR A 37 -4.38 1.46 -7.45
CA THR A 37 -4.61 2.21 -6.22
C THR A 37 -6.11 2.48 -6.06
N THR A 38 -6.65 2.14 -4.90
CA THR A 38 -8.08 2.27 -4.60
C THR A 38 -8.28 2.97 -3.27
N LEU A 39 -9.20 3.93 -3.24
CA LEU A 39 -9.67 4.61 -2.03
C LEU A 39 -11.15 4.31 -1.83
N LYS A 40 -11.56 4.07 -0.59
CA LYS A 40 -12.96 3.99 -0.19
C LYS A 40 -13.18 4.76 1.11
N MET A 41 -14.23 5.55 1.15
CA MET A 41 -14.73 6.19 2.37
C MET A 41 -15.69 5.24 3.05
N PHE A 42 -15.38 4.90 4.29
CA PHE A 42 -16.25 4.07 5.12
C PHE A 42 -16.89 4.89 6.22
N THR A 43 -17.90 4.32 6.86
CA THR A 43 -18.47 4.83 8.09
C THR A 43 -17.58 4.52 9.27
N PRO A 44 -17.60 5.32 10.36
CA PRO A 44 -16.68 5.15 11.49
C PRO A 44 -16.80 3.82 12.24
N ASN A 45 -17.91 3.13 12.11
CA ASN A 45 -18.20 1.84 12.76
C ASN A 45 -17.73 0.63 11.96
N ILE A 46 -16.95 0.84 10.88
CA ILE A 46 -16.42 -0.27 10.09
C ILE A 46 -15.54 -1.19 10.95
N SER A 47 -15.75 -2.48 10.80
CA SER A 47 -14.92 -3.50 11.45
C SER A 47 -13.59 -3.71 10.71
N ILE A 48 -12.59 -4.20 11.44
CA ILE A 48 -11.31 -4.59 10.83
C ILE A 48 -11.49 -5.71 9.80
N GLY A 49 -12.44 -6.61 10.00
CA GLY A 49 -12.78 -7.67 9.06
C GLY A 49 -13.23 -7.14 7.70
N GLU A 50 -14.10 -6.12 7.70
CA GLU A 50 -14.56 -5.47 6.47
C GLU A 50 -13.43 -4.71 5.75
N ILE A 51 -12.49 -4.14 6.50
CA ILE A 51 -11.30 -3.49 5.93
C ILE A 51 -10.40 -4.54 5.25
N ILE A 52 -10.20 -5.70 5.89
CA ILE A 52 -9.45 -6.81 5.30
C ILE A 52 -10.13 -7.31 4.03
N GLU A 53 -11.46 -7.52 4.05
CA GLU A 53 -12.23 -7.91 2.86
C GLU A 53 -12.11 -6.88 1.73
N PHE A 54 -12.14 -5.60 2.05
CA PHE A 54 -11.90 -4.53 1.06
C PHE A 54 -10.50 -4.65 0.44
N ALA A 55 -9.46 -4.85 1.25
CA ALA A 55 -8.08 -4.99 0.76
C ALA A 55 -7.93 -6.23 -0.15
N VAL A 56 -8.48 -7.37 0.26
CA VAL A 56 -8.52 -8.61 -0.54
C VAL A 56 -9.31 -8.41 -1.84
N GLY A 57 -10.46 -7.74 -1.76
CA GLY A 57 -11.29 -7.40 -2.92
C GLY A 57 -10.56 -6.52 -3.94
N CYS A 58 -9.74 -5.56 -3.48
CA CYS A 58 -8.91 -4.75 -4.36
C CYS A 58 -7.90 -5.60 -5.14
N VAL A 59 -7.23 -6.55 -4.50
CA VAL A 59 -6.27 -7.44 -5.17
C VAL A 59 -6.98 -8.39 -6.12
N LYS A 60 -8.12 -8.96 -5.72
CA LYS A 60 -8.94 -9.81 -6.59
C LYS A 60 -9.37 -9.07 -7.86
N LYS A 61 -9.83 -7.83 -7.73
CA LYS A 61 -10.22 -6.98 -8.87
C LYS A 61 -9.03 -6.60 -9.74
N ALA A 62 -7.86 -6.37 -9.15
CA ALA A 62 -6.65 -6.05 -9.87
C ALA A 62 -6.15 -7.22 -10.73
N GLY A 63 -6.32 -8.46 -10.25
CA GLY A 63 -5.91 -9.67 -10.96
C GLY A 63 -4.42 -9.65 -11.36
N PRO A 64 -4.10 -9.95 -12.63
CA PRO A 64 -2.71 -9.96 -13.11
C PRO A 64 -2.14 -8.56 -13.38
N ASN A 65 -2.96 -7.51 -13.45
CA ASN A 65 -2.54 -6.17 -13.90
C ASN A 65 -1.37 -5.54 -13.11
N PRO A 66 -1.25 -5.73 -11.78
CA PRO A 66 -0.13 -5.19 -11.01
C PRO A 66 1.14 -6.07 -11.10
N CYS A 67 1.19 -7.09 -11.94
CA CYS A 67 2.29 -8.06 -12.07
C CYS A 67 2.58 -8.76 -10.72
N PRO A 68 1.68 -9.63 -10.24
CA PRO A 68 1.91 -10.38 -9.01
C PRO A 68 3.11 -11.35 -9.13
N PRO A 69 3.71 -11.77 -7.97
CA PRO A 69 3.26 -11.49 -6.62
C PRO A 69 3.44 -10.03 -6.24
N VAL A 70 2.46 -9.50 -5.50
CA VAL A 70 2.41 -8.07 -5.14
C VAL A 70 2.87 -7.80 -3.72
N PHE A 71 3.20 -6.54 -3.47
CA PHE A 71 3.26 -5.94 -2.13
C PHE A 71 2.04 -5.03 -1.96
N LEU A 72 1.42 -5.06 -0.79
CA LEU A 72 0.25 -4.27 -0.47
C LEU A 72 0.56 -3.24 0.62
N GLY A 73 0.22 -2.00 0.37
CA GLY A 73 0.18 -0.93 1.37
C GLY A 73 -1.26 -0.54 1.67
N LEU A 74 -1.64 -0.58 2.94
CA LEU A 74 -2.93 -0.15 3.44
C LEU A 74 -2.75 1.13 4.25
N GLY A 75 -3.47 2.17 3.89
CA GLY A 75 -3.52 3.44 4.60
C GLY A 75 -4.91 3.66 5.18
N MET A 76 -5.00 3.98 6.47
CA MET A 76 -6.28 4.14 7.16
C MET A 76 -6.31 5.43 7.97
N GLY A 77 -7.41 6.16 7.87
CA GLY A 77 -7.65 7.39 8.65
C GLY A 77 -7.14 8.67 7.99
N GLY A 78 -7.30 9.77 8.69
CA GLY A 78 -7.07 11.12 8.17
C GLY A 78 -8.16 11.55 7.19
N THR A 79 -7.74 12.22 6.13
CA THR A 79 -8.54 12.61 4.97
C THR A 79 -8.32 11.64 3.80
N ALA A 80 -9.07 11.75 2.73
CA ALA A 80 -8.97 10.88 1.56
C ALA A 80 -7.55 10.82 0.98
N GLU A 81 -6.96 11.97 0.72
CA GLU A 81 -5.59 12.11 0.22
C GLU A 81 -4.55 11.60 1.23
N LYS A 82 -4.82 11.79 2.55
CA LYS A 82 -3.94 11.28 3.60
C LYS A 82 -3.92 9.75 3.64
N ALA A 83 -5.07 9.10 3.51
CA ALA A 83 -5.16 7.65 3.44
C ALA A 83 -4.39 7.09 2.23
N VAL A 84 -4.50 7.72 1.06
CA VAL A 84 -3.74 7.35 -0.13
C VAL A 84 -2.24 7.52 0.11
N LEU A 85 -1.80 8.64 0.69
CA LEU A 85 -0.40 8.85 1.04
C LEU A 85 0.09 7.78 2.03
N LEU A 86 -0.70 7.47 3.06
CA LEU A 86 -0.36 6.44 4.04
C LEU A 86 -0.19 5.06 3.40
N SER A 87 -1.04 4.70 2.45
CA SER A 87 -0.92 3.41 1.74
C SER A 87 0.40 3.31 0.96
N LYS A 88 0.85 4.38 0.32
CA LYS A 88 2.16 4.45 -0.34
C LYS A 88 3.31 4.45 0.67
N CYS A 89 3.17 5.18 1.77
CA CYS A 89 4.15 5.14 2.86
C CYS A 89 4.23 3.76 3.55
N ALA A 90 3.14 2.98 3.55
CA ALA A 90 3.14 1.62 4.05
C ALA A 90 4.02 0.71 3.17
N LEU A 91 3.96 0.84 1.85
CA LEU A 91 4.85 0.12 0.92
C LEU A 91 6.34 0.37 1.19
N LEU A 92 6.71 1.54 1.69
CA LEU A 92 8.09 1.82 2.11
C LEU A 92 8.53 0.99 3.34
N ASN A 93 7.63 0.31 4.03
CA ASN A 93 7.94 -0.53 5.20
C ASN A 93 7.99 -2.04 4.89
N VAL A 94 7.83 -2.42 3.64
CA VAL A 94 7.99 -3.80 3.18
C VAL A 94 9.34 -4.37 3.61
N GLY A 95 9.35 -5.63 4.06
CA GLY A 95 10.56 -6.33 4.53
C GLY A 95 11.08 -5.87 5.90
N ARG A 96 10.42 -4.93 6.59
CA ARG A 96 10.80 -4.50 7.94
C ARG A 96 10.12 -5.33 9.03
N ARG A 97 10.66 -5.28 10.25
CA ARG A 97 10.01 -5.88 11.42
C ARG A 97 8.59 -5.34 11.57
N ARG A 98 7.63 -6.25 11.78
CA ARG A 98 6.24 -5.92 12.02
C ARG A 98 6.02 -5.40 13.43
N ASP A 99 5.08 -4.48 13.58
CA ASP A 99 4.51 -4.15 14.88
C ASP A 99 3.70 -5.36 15.39
N LYS A 100 3.80 -5.66 16.68
CA LYS A 100 3.14 -6.84 17.26
C LYS A 100 1.61 -6.79 17.16
N LYS A 101 1.00 -5.60 17.26
CA LYS A 101 -0.46 -5.43 17.24
C LYS A 101 -1.01 -5.40 15.81
N ILE A 102 -0.36 -4.63 14.94
CA ILE A 102 -0.79 -4.45 13.55
C ILE A 102 -0.39 -5.65 12.69
N GLY A 103 0.73 -6.29 13.01
CA GLY A 103 1.29 -7.42 12.26
C GLY A 103 0.34 -8.60 12.10
N VAL A 104 -0.52 -8.87 13.08
CA VAL A 104 -1.53 -9.92 12.98
C VAL A 104 -2.50 -9.66 11.82
N PHE A 105 -2.93 -8.41 11.64
CA PHE A 105 -3.81 -8.03 10.52
C PHE A 105 -3.08 -8.03 9.18
N GLU A 106 -1.79 -7.64 9.17
CA GLU A 106 -0.94 -7.72 7.97
C GLU A 106 -0.81 -9.18 7.49
N GLU A 107 -0.58 -10.11 8.40
CA GLU A 107 -0.48 -11.54 8.11
C GLU A 107 -1.82 -12.14 7.64
N GLU A 108 -2.92 -11.74 8.26
CA GLU A 108 -4.26 -12.15 7.82
C GLU A 108 -4.56 -11.68 6.40
N ILE A 109 -4.22 -10.43 6.05
CA ILE A 109 -4.37 -9.90 4.69
C ILE A 109 -3.56 -10.75 3.70
N ILE A 110 -2.28 -11.05 3.99
CA ILE A 110 -1.41 -11.86 3.13
C ILE A 110 -2.02 -13.24 2.94
N SER A 111 -2.44 -13.89 4.03
CA SER A 111 -3.04 -15.22 4.00
C SER A 111 -4.28 -15.27 3.11
N ARG A 112 -5.21 -14.30 3.28
CA ARG A 112 -6.44 -14.24 2.47
C ARG A 112 -6.16 -13.92 1.00
N ILE A 113 -5.22 -13.02 0.71
CA ILE A 113 -4.85 -12.72 -0.67
C ILE A 113 -4.23 -13.96 -1.33
N ASN A 114 -3.38 -14.70 -0.63
CA ASN A 114 -2.73 -15.89 -1.17
C ASN A 114 -3.74 -17.01 -1.48
N ARG A 115 -4.84 -17.10 -0.72
CA ARG A 115 -5.95 -18.03 -1.03
C ARG A 115 -6.73 -17.68 -2.31
N LEU A 116 -6.54 -16.48 -2.88
CA LEU A 116 -7.14 -16.14 -4.19
C LEU A 116 -6.55 -16.96 -5.35
N GLY A 117 -5.35 -17.52 -5.17
CA GLY A 117 -4.72 -18.37 -6.17
C GLY A 117 -4.34 -17.68 -7.49
N ILE A 118 -4.24 -16.33 -7.49
CA ILE A 118 -3.86 -15.57 -8.71
C ILE A 118 -2.45 -15.93 -9.13
N GLY A 119 -1.52 -16.04 -8.18
CA GLY A 119 -0.16 -16.50 -8.39
C GLY A 119 0.73 -15.58 -9.21
N PRO A 120 2.00 -15.97 -9.42
CA PRO A 120 2.96 -15.20 -10.21
C PRO A 120 2.45 -14.94 -11.63
N ALA A 121 2.57 -13.70 -12.07
CA ALA A 121 2.11 -13.22 -13.36
C ALA A 121 0.60 -13.46 -13.66
N GLY A 122 -0.19 -13.85 -12.65
CA GLY A 122 -1.60 -14.20 -12.82
C GLY A 122 -1.84 -15.59 -13.40
N LEU A 123 -0.83 -16.45 -13.41
CA LEU A 123 -0.88 -17.81 -14.00
C LEU A 123 -1.31 -18.89 -13.01
N GLY A 124 -1.79 -18.50 -11.84
CA GLY A 124 -2.14 -19.42 -10.76
C GLY A 124 -0.99 -19.70 -9.81
N GLY A 125 -1.31 -20.25 -8.63
CA GLY A 125 -0.35 -20.62 -7.61
C GLY A 125 -0.62 -19.99 -6.25
N ASN A 126 0.17 -20.39 -5.25
CA ASN A 126 -0.09 -20.11 -3.85
C ASN A 126 0.45 -18.78 -3.35
N ILE A 127 1.24 -18.06 -4.17
CA ILE A 127 1.87 -16.79 -3.78
C ILE A 127 1.37 -15.67 -4.70
N THR A 128 0.40 -14.91 -4.22
CA THR A 128 -0.15 -13.72 -4.87
C THR A 128 0.37 -12.44 -4.22
N CYS A 129 0.60 -12.47 -2.89
CA CYS A 129 1.11 -11.35 -2.10
C CYS A 129 2.34 -11.81 -1.29
N LEU A 130 3.43 -11.03 -1.38
CA LEU A 130 4.67 -11.29 -0.65
C LEU A 130 4.69 -10.62 0.73
N ASP A 131 4.16 -9.41 0.81
CA ASP A 131 4.08 -8.66 2.07
C ASP A 131 2.93 -7.65 2.02
N ALA A 132 2.33 -7.39 3.17
CA ALA A 132 1.33 -6.36 3.36
C ALA A 132 1.74 -5.49 4.54
N ARG A 133 1.56 -4.18 4.41
CA ARG A 133 1.90 -3.20 5.44
C ARG A 133 0.77 -2.23 5.66
N ILE A 134 0.56 -1.87 6.91
CA ILE A 134 -0.51 -0.98 7.36
C ILE A 134 0.09 0.28 7.96
N LYS A 135 -0.47 1.44 7.60
CA LYS A 135 -0.24 2.72 8.28
C LYS A 135 -1.55 3.35 8.65
N THR A 136 -1.62 3.87 9.87
CA THR A 136 -2.82 4.50 10.41
C THR A 136 -2.57 5.97 10.74
N TYR A 137 -3.64 6.74 10.76
CA TYR A 137 -3.66 8.11 11.23
C TYR A 137 -5.00 8.40 11.92
N PRO A 138 -5.04 9.25 12.94
CA PRO A 138 -6.30 9.70 13.53
C PRO A 138 -7.26 10.25 12.47
N THR A 139 -8.54 9.95 12.61
CA THR A 139 -9.57 10.40 11.66
C THR A 139 -10.70 11.14 12.37
N HIS A 140 -11.51 11.86 11.60
CA HIS A 140 -12.70 12.52 12.12
C HIS A 140 -13.77 11.50 12.50
N ILE A 141 -14.60 11.84 13.49
CA ILE A 141 -15.66 10.96 14.00
C ILE A 141 -16.70 10.58 12.95
N ALA A 142 -16.86 11.38 11.90
CA ALA A 142 -17.88 11.19 10.87
C ALA A 142 -17.44 10.35 9.66
N GLY A 143 -16.19 9.91 9.58
CA GLY A 143 -15.71 9.18 8.39
C GLY A 143 -14.45 8.37 8.65
N PHE A 144 -14.24 7.32 7.83
CA PHE A 144 -13.07 6.45 7.91
C PHE A 144 -12.54 6.14 6.52
N PRO A 145 -11.60 6.95 5.98
CA PRO A 145 -10.97 6.68 4.69
C PRO A 145 -10.01 5.52 4.79
N VAL A 146 -10.08 4.61 3.83
CA VAL A 146 -9.18 3.48 3.67
C VAL A 146 -8.68 3.43 2.23
N ALA A 147 -7.37 3.38 2.05
CA ALA A 147 -6.74 3.28 0.74
C ALA A 147 -5.83 2.06 0.64
N VAL A 148 -5.85 1.42 -0.51
CA VAL A 148 -4.97 0.31 -0.89
C VAL A 148 -4.08 0.76 -2.04
N SER A 149 -2.79 0.61 -1.90
CA SER A 149 -1.81 0.75 -2.98
C SER A 149 -1.10 -0.59 -3.19
N LEU A 150 -0.94 -1.00 -4.44
CA LEU A 150 -0.21 -2.21 -4.79
C LEU A 150 1.14 -1.85 -5.40
N SER A 151 2.14 -2.69 -5.19
CA SER A 151 3.41 -2.66 -5.92
C SER A 151 3.71 -4.05 -6.45
N CYS A 152 4.30 -4.13 -7.65
CA CYS A 152 4.64 -5.40 -8.28
C CYS A 152 5.83 -6.09 -7.56
N TRP A 153 6.13 -7.31 -7.95
CA TRP A 153 7.26 -8.09 -7.45
C TRP A 153 8.62 -7.37 -7.59
N ALA A 154 8.77 -6.48 -8.60
CA ALA A 154 9.98 -5.67 -8.81
C ALA A 154 10.02 -4.42 -7.90
N HIS A 155 9.40 -4.48 -6.73
CA HIS A 155 9.38 -3.39 -5.75
C HIS A 155 10.80 -2.98 -5.36
N ARG A 156 11.12 -1.68 -5.53
CA ARG A 156 12.43 -1.10 -5.23
C ARG A 156 12.27 0.15 -4.39
N MET A 157 12.98 0.21 -3.31
CA MET A 157 13.01 1.36 -2.41
C MET A 157 14.42 1.64 -1.92
N TYR A 158 14.69 2.89 -1.64
CA TYR A 158 15.93 3.36 -1.01
C TYR A 158 15.59 4.31 0.13
N ARG A 159 16.42 4.31 1.16
CA ARG A 159 16.29 5.23 2.29
C ARG A 159 17.67 5.62 2.78
N GLU A 160 17.79 6.88 3.16
CA GLU A 160 19.02 7.43 3.73
C GLU A 160 18.70 8.50 4.76
N ILE A 161 19.65 8.70 5.67
CA ILE A 161 19.66 9.77 6.66
C ILE A 161 20.99 10.50 6.48
N LEU A 162 20.91 11.78 6.15
CA LEU A 162 22.03 12.67 6.00
C LEU A 162 22.10 13.61 7.19
#